data_37402bbfada540dff60939dbfcf67b87
#
_entry.id   37402bbfada540dff60939dbfcf67b87
#
_cell.length_a   1.000
_cell.length_b   1.000
_cell.length_c   1.000
_cell.angle_alpha   90.00
_cell.angle_beta   90.00
_cell.angle_gamma   90.00
#
_symmetry.space_group_name_H-M   'P 1'
#
loop_
_entity.id
_entity.type
_entity.pdbx_description
1 polymer ?
#
loop_
_entity_poly.entity_id
_entity_poly.type
_entity_poly.pdbx_seq_one_letter_code
_entity_poly.pdbx_strand_id
1 'polypeptide(L)'
;MEKYQNNNQFSFEIKKRIPGKLGRAGIIHTPHGDIKTPAFMTVGTKGEVRFVSMDELKDINVQAMLSNGYHLRNISNEIAKAGGLAKWSGWNGPTLTDSGGFQVM
;
A
#
# COMPACT_ATOMS: atom_id res chain seq x y z
N MET A 1 20.06 12.32 7.12
CA MET A 1 18.94 11.53 6.60
C MET A 1 18.86 11.68 5.09
N GLU A 2 18.67 10.57 4.40
CA GLU A 2 18.51 10.56 2.95
C GLU A 2 17.03 10.54 2.60
N LYS A 3 16.60 11.42 1.70
CA LYS A 3 15.22 11.53 1.27
C LYS A 3 15.13 11.52 -0.25
N TYR A 4 14.30 10.65 -0.78
CA TYR A 4 14.06 10.50 -2.22
C TYR A 4 12.62 10.89 -2.50
N GLN A 5 12.42 11.87 -3.36
CA GLN A 5 11.10 12.45 -3.63
C GLN A 5 10.82 12.42 -5.12
N ASN A 6 9.74 11.76 -5.52
CA ASN A 6 9.31 11.69 -6.92
C ASN A 6 8.38 12.84 -7.28
N ASN A 7 7.59 13.28 -6.31
CA ASN A 7 6.65 14.40 -6.46
C ASN A 7 6.31 14.94 -5.06
N ASN A 8 5.38 15.89 -5.00
CA ASN A 8 5.03 16.55 -3.74
C ASN A 8 4.32 15.65 -2.72
N GLN A 9 3.84 14.47 -3.13
CA GLN A 9 3.02 13.60 -2.30
C GLN A 9 3.74 12.33 -1.85
N PHE A 10 4.75 11.90 -2.58
CA PHE A 10 5.46 10.66 -2.32
C PHE A 10 6.94 10.94 -2.10
N SER A 11 7.49 10.35 -1.06
CA SER A 11 8.93 10.41 -0.80
C SER A 11 9.37 9.18 -0.01
N PHE A 12 10.67 8.92 -0.04
CA PHE A 12 11.29 7.89 0.78
C PHE A 12 12.41 8.51 1.59
N GLU A 13 12.42 8.22 2.89
CA GLU A 13 13.39 8.77 3.83
C GLU A 13 14.13 7.63 4.51
N ILE A 14 15.46 7.59 4.39
CA ILE A 14 16.26 6.60 5.09
C ILE A 14 16.58 7.12 6.49
N LYS A 15 16.13 6.38 7.50
CA LYS A 15 16.34 6.74 8.90
C LYS A 15 17.62 6.15 9.48
N LYS A 16 17.96 4.93 9.08
CA LYS A 16 19.15 4.25 9.61
C LYS A 16 19.68 3.24 8.59
N ARG A 17 20.99 3.17 8.46
CA ARG A 17 21.69 2.20 7.61
C ARG A 17 22.47 1.23 8.45
N ILE A 18 22.63 0.00 7.96
CA ILE A 18 23.61 -0.93 8.50
C ILE A 18 24.96 -0.52 7.92
N PRO A 19 25.97 -0.19 8.77
CA PRO A 19 27.27 0.27 8.26
C PRO A 19 27.89 -0.74 7.29
N GLY A 20 28.33 -0.25 6.12
CA GLY A 20 29.01 -1.05 5.10
C GLY A 20 28.11 -2.04 4.37
N LYS A 21 26.79 -1.98 4.53
CA LYS A 21 25.85 -2.91 3.90
C LYS A 21 24.68 -2.16 3.27
N LEU A 22 23.84 -2.88 2.53
CA LEU A 22 22.68 -2.29 1.84
C LEU A 22 21.43 -2.21 2.71
N GLY A 23 21.40 -2.92 3.83
CA GLY A 23 20.25 -2.92 4.73
C GLY A 23 20.02 -1.55 5.34
N ARG A 24 18.75 -1.13 5.39
CA ARG A 24 18.35 0.14 5.97
C ARG A 24 16.91 0.09 6.47
N ALA A 25 16.62 0.96 7.41
CA ALA A 25 15.27 1.25 7.87
C ALA A 25 14.87 2.64 7.38
N GLY A 26 13.65 2.81 6.95
CA GLY A 26 13.20 4.09 6.41
C GLY A 26 11.71 4.28 6.55
N ILE A 27 11.21 5.33 5.90
CA ILE A 27 9.79 5.66 5.87
C ILE A 27 9.40 6.00 4.43
N ILE A 28 8.37 5.33 3.92
CA ILE A 28 7.71 5.74 2.68
C ILE A 28 6.59 6.69 3.07
N HIS A 29 6.70 7.95 2.63
CA HIS A 29 5.64 8.94 2.85
C HIS A 29 4.66 8.89 1.69
N THR A 30 3.37 8.79 2.01
CA THR A 30 2.30 8.75 1.00
C THR A 30 1.19 9.71 1.41
N PRO A 31 0.29 10.11 0.48
CA PRO A 31 -0.87 10.94 0.82
C PRO A 31 -1.81 10.31 1.84
N HIS A 32 -1.77 8.98 1.99
CA HIS A 32 -2.66 8.26 2.91
C HIS A 32 -1.97 7.83 4.20
N GLY A 33 -0.74 8.25 4.42
CA GLY A 33 0.01 7.94 5.63
C GLY A 33 1.39 7.39 5.34
N ASP A 34 2.13 7.12 6.41
CA ASP A 34 3.51 6.68 6.34
C ASP A 34 3.60 5.15 6.45
N ILE A 35 4.57 4.58 5.76
CA ILE A 35 4.91 3.17 5.87
C ILE A 35 6.34 3.07 6.40
N LYS A 36 6.49 2.55 7.61
CA LYS A 36 7.81 2.30 8.20
C LYS A 36 8.38 1.03 7.59
N THR A 37 9.58 1.12 7.04
CA THR A 37 10.24 -0.01 6.38
C THR A 37 11.42 -0.55 7.18
N PRO A 38 11.72 -1.85 7.12
CA PRO A 38 11.03 -2.85 6.29
C PRO A 38 9.59 -3.09 6.74
N ALA A 39 8.71 -3.41 5.80
CA ALA A 39 7.29 -3.59 6.06
C ALA A 39 6.73 -4.78 5.29
N PHE A 40 5.72 -5.42 5.89
CA PHE A 40 4.89 -6.39 5.20
C PHE A 40 3.64 -5.69 4.68
N MET A 41 3.32 -5.89 3.41
CA MET A 41 2.09 -5.37 2.83
C MET A 41 1.04 -6.48 2.80
N THR A 42 -0.06 -6.27 3.48
CA THR A 42 -1.15 -7.24 3.54
C THR A 42 -1.86 -7.30 2.20
N VAL A 43 -2.11 -8.50 1.72
CA VAL A 43 -2.74 -8.70 0.40
C VAL A 43 -4.25 -8.66 0.53
N GLY A 44 -4.86 -7.67 -0.14
CA GLY A 44 -6.31 -7.57 -0.30
C GLY A 44 -6.63 -7.52 -1.78
N THR A 45 -6.62 -8.68 -2.44
CA THR A 45 -6.68 -8.82 -3.91
C THR A 45 -7.78 -7.99 -4.56
N LYS A 46 -8.97 -7.99 -3.96
CA LYS A 46 -10.13 -7.23 -4.44
C LYS A 46 -10.55 -6.16 -3.44
N GLY A 47 -9.59 -5.54 -2.76
CA GLY A 47 -9.85 -4.49 -1.80
C GLY A 47 -10.23 -4.97 -0.40
N GLU A 48 -10.10 -6.27 -0.14
CA GLU A 48 -10.31 -6.83 1.20
C GLU A 48 -9.37 -7.99 1.47
N VAL A 49 -9.03 -8.17 2.73
CA VAL A 49 -8.28 -9.33 3.20
C VAL A 49 -9.28 -10.40 3.61
N ARG A 50 -9.17 -11.59 3.04
CA ARG A 50 -10.13 -12.67 3.29
C ARG A 50 -10.18 -13.01 4.77
N PHE A 51 -11.41 -13.06 5.30
CA PHE A 51 -11.72 -13.43 6.69
C PHE A 51 -11.20 -12.47 7.75
N VAL A 52 -10.71 -11.28 7.35
CA VAL A 52 -10.21 -10.27 8.30
C VAL A 52 -10.87 -8.93 7.97
N SER A 53 -11.47 -8.31 8.98
CA SER A 53 -12.11 -7.00 8.80
C SER A 53 -11.08 -5.88 8.73
N MET A 54 -11.47 -4.72 8.22
CA MET A 54 -10.62 -3.54 8.20
C MET A 54 -10.26 -3.08 9.61
N ASP A 55 -11.18 -3.21 10.57
CA ASP A 55 -10.92 -2.86 11.96
C ASP A 55 -9.87 -3.78 12.58
N GLU A 56 -9.94 -5.08 12.28
CA GLU A 56 -8.94 -6.04 12.74
C GLU A 56 -7.55 -5.73 12.16
N LEU A 57 -7.49 -5.32 10.88
CA LEU A 57 -6.22 -4.91 10.26
C LEU A 57 -5.61 -3.70 10.97
N LYS A 58 -6.44 -2.74 11.36
CA LYS A 58 -5.97 -1.57 12.11
C LYS A 58 -5.47 -1.96 13.50
N ASP A 59 -6.18 -2.86 14.16
CA ASP A 59 -5.82 -3.32 15.51
C ASP A 59 -4.45 -4.01 15.54
N ILE A 60 -4.09 -4.73 14.49
CA ILE A 60 -2.77 -5.37 14.39
C ILE A 60 -1.72 -4.49 13.70
N ASN A 61 -2.02 -3.21 13.51
CA ASN A 61 -1.11 -2.21 12.97
C ASN A 61 -0.61 -2.50 11.55
N VAL A 62 -1.47 -3.01 10.68
CA VAL A 62 -1.16 -3.13 9.26
C VAL A 62 -0.95 -1.72 8.68
N GLN A 63 0.17 -1.51 8.00
CA GLN A 63 0.54 -0.20 7.50
C GLN A 63 0.07 0.07 6.07
N ALA A 64 0.01 -0.97 5.25
CA ALA A 64 -0.33 -0.82 3.83
C ALA A 64 -1.02 -2.09 3.32
N MET A 65 -1.87 -1.91 2.32
CA MET A 65 -2.57 -3.02 1.66
C MET A 65 -2.22 -3.08 0.18
N LEU A 66 -2.02 -4.29 -0.32
CA LEU A 66 -1.76 -4.56 -1.72
C LEU A 66 -3.03 -5.10 -2.37
N SER A 67 -3.48 -4.50 -3.47
CA SER A 67 -4.59 -4.98 -4.27
C SER A 67 -4.12 -5.27 -5.69
N ASN A 68 -4.80 -6.20 -6.37
CA ASN A 68 -4.38 -6.60 -7.72
C ASN A 68 -5.20 -5.87 -8.77
N GLY A 69 -4.52 -5.10 -9.64
CA GLY A 69 -5.17 -4.31 -10.68
C GLY A 69 -5.94 -5.16 -11.69
N TYR A 70 -5.46 -6.36 -12.01
CA TYR A 70 -6.16 -7.27 -12.89
C TYR A 70 -7.52 -7.71 -12.32
N HIS A 71 -7.56 -8.07 -11.04
CA HIS A 71 -8.79 -8.49 -10.38
C HIS A 71 -9.76 -7.33 -10.14
N LEU A 72 -9.24 -6.10 -10.05
CA LEU A 72 -10.06 -4.90 -9.86
C LEU A 72 -10.68 -4.38 -11.17
N ARG A 73 -10.16 -4.76 -12.33
CA ARG A 73 -10.56 -4.19 -13.62
C ARG A 73 -12.05 -4.36 -13.92
N ASN A 74 -12.63 -5.48 -13.54
CA ASN A 74 -14.04 -5.77 -13.81
C ASN A 74 -15.01 -4.98 -12.93
N ILE A 75 -14.52 -4.39 -11.85
CA ILE A 75 -15.31 -3.59 -10.91
C ILE A 75 -14.84 -2.14 -10.85
N SER A 76 -14.12 -1.70 -11.89
CA SER A 76 -13.58 -0.34 -11.95
C SER A 76 -14.67 0.73 -11.91
N ASN A 77 -15.84 0.47 -12.51
CA ASN A 77 -16.96 1.40 -12.48
C ASN A 77 -17.52 1.57 -11.07
N GLU A 78 -17.66 0.48 -10.33
CA GLU A 78 -18.10 0.49 -8.93
C GLU A 78 -17.13 1.24 -8.05
N ILE A 79 -15.83 1.01 -8.24
CA ILE A 79 -14.78 1.70 -7.50
C ILE A 79 -14.84 3.21 -7.80
N ALA A 80 -14.99 3.59 -9.06
CA ALA A 80 -15.09 4.99 -9.45
C ALA A 80 -16.32 5.66 -8.85
N LYS A 81 -17.47 4.97 -8.87
CA LYS A 81 -18.71 5.49 -8.27
C LYS A 81 -18.59 5.68 -6.76
N ALA A 82 -17.84 4.83 -6.09
CA ALA A 82 -17.58 4.96 -4.65
C ALA A 82 -16.65 6.12 -4.31
N GLY A 83 -15.92 6.65 -5.28
CA GLY A 83 -14.97 7.74 -5.08
C GLY A 83 -13.52 7.29 -4.96
N GLY A 84 -13.21 6.09 -5.44
CA GLY A 84 -11.87 5.54 -5.45
C GLY A 84 -11.72 4.29 -4.62
N LEU A 85 -10.56 3.67 -4.70
CA LEU A 85 -10.30 2.38 -4.07
C LEU A 85 -10.41 2.43 -2.55
N ALA A 86 -9.90 3.49 -1.92
CA ALA A 86 -9.96 3.64 -0.47
C ALA A 86 -11.40 3.68 0.03
N LYS A 87 -12.24 4.47 -0.61
CA LYS A 87 -13.66 4.57 -0.23
C LYS A 87 -14.41 3.29 -0.51
N TRP A 88 -14.13 2.65 -1.63
CA TRP A 88 -14.80 1.41 -1.99
C TRP A 88 -14.41 0.26 -1.05
N SER A 89 -13.14 0.13 -0.72
CA SER A 89 -12.64 -0.96 0.13
C SER A 89 -12.83 -0.71 1.64
N GLY A 90 -12.93 0.56 2.04
CA GLY A 90 -12.93 0.94 3.45
C GLY A 90 -11.54 1.00 4.09
N TRP A 91 -10.48 0.78 3.32
CA TRP A 91 -9.10 0.91 3.79
C TRP A 91 -8.60 2.31 3.48
N ASN A 92 -8.39 3.14 4.50
CA ASN A 92 -7.98 4.53 4.37
C ASN A 92 -6.47 4.74 4.41
N GLY A 93 -5.70 3.70 4.70
CA GLY A 93 -4.24 3.77 4.74
C GLY A 93 -3.61 3.67 3.36
N PRO A 94 -2.28 3.65 3.31
CA PRO A 94 -1.55 3.49 2.05
C PRO A 94 -1.91 2.21 1.31
N THR A 95 -2.01 2.30 -0.01
CA THR A 95 -2.37 1.18 -0.88
C THR A 95 -1.37 1.08 -2.02
N LEU A 96 -0.96 -0.15 -2.33
CA LEU A 96 -0.20 -0.49 -3.52
C LEU A 96 -1.07 -1.35 -4.42
N THR A 97 -1.16 -1.01 -5.70
CA THR A 97 -1.81 -1.89 -6.68
C THR A 97 -0.74 -2.46 -7.58
N ASP A 98 -0.72 -3.78 -7.74
CA ASP A 98 0.20 -4.40 -8.68
C ASP A 98 -0.37 -4.41 -10.09
N SER A 99 0.48 -4.71 -11.07
CA SER A 99 0.10 -4.62 -12.48
C SER A 99 -0.82 -5.75 -12.95
N GLY A 100 -0.89 -6.86 -12.23
CA GLY A 100 -1.58 -8.05 -12.69
C GLY A 100 -0.88 -8.71 -13.88
N GLY A 101 0.40 -8.48 -14.07
CA GLY A 101 1.15 -9.00 -15.23
C GLY A 101 1.12 -10.51 -15.37
N PHE A 102 1.17 -11.23 -14.24
CA PHE A 102 1.07 -12.69 -14.27
C PHE A 102 -0.28 -13.15 -14.81
N GLN A 103 -1.37 -12.48 -14.43
CA GLN A 103 -2.72 -12.88 -14.83
C GLN A 103 -3.01 -12.59 -16.30
N VAL A 104 -2.34 -11.63 -16.94
CA VAL A 104 -2.57 -11.29 -18.34
C VAL A 104 -1.62 -12.00 -19.31
N MET A 105 -0.63 -12.71 -18.79
CA MET A 105 0.33 -13.45 -19.64
C MET A 105 -0.29 -14.69 -20.29
#